data_373cd0a11eabcbaca08bfdc78e180a22
#
_entry.id   373cd0a11eabcbaca08bfdc78e180a22
#
_cell.length_a   1.000
_cell.length_b   1.000
_cell.length_c   1.000
_cell.angle_alpha   90.00
_cell.angle_beta   90.00
_cell.angle_gamma   90.00
#
_symmetry.space_group_name_H-M   'P 1'
#
loop_
_entity.id
_entity.type
_entity.pdbx_description
1 polymer ?
#
loop_
_entity_poly.entity_id
_entity_poly.type
_entity_poly.pdbx_seq_one_letter_code
_entity_poly.pdbx_strand_id
1 'polypeptide(L)'
;MDTNFFKKIRILDGGMGQELLAKGMKTKGTLWSANAVLDPAQHQLLVDTHLDFIEAGAEVIVTTTFCTRRQRLRDNGTEWQFEYANRKAGELAVKARELSGKQVLIAGGLPPQDRTYEADTRSNNDIRESFREQAMLLEPYVDFFYLDVLSSAREIRLAVEGIQDLGKPYLVGIHVSEGTRLPSGDTITEVVNDVLGVPTSSQLLGIMLSCVSPE
;
A
#
# COMPACT_ATOMS: atom_id res chain seq x y z
N MET A 1 -9.84 1.06 -15.37
CA MET A 1 -10.58 1.60 -14.23
C MET A 1 -11.24 2.92 -14.61
N ASP A 2 -12.48 3.20 -14.16
CA ASP A 2 -13.11 4.53 -14.32
C ASP A 2 -12.48 5.52 -13.32
N THR A 3 -11.80 6.54 -13.83
CA THR A 3 -11.12 7.56 -13.01
C THR A 3 -12.10 8.51 -12.29
N ASN A 4 -13.39 8.50 -12.65
CA ASN A 4 -14.43 9.22 -11.91
C ASN A 4 -14.87 8.48 -10.63
N PHE A 5 -14.39 7.27 -10.41
CA PHE A 5 -14.75 6.45 -9.25
C PHE A 5 -14.57 7.22 -7.94
N PHE A 6 -13.44 7.90 -7.76
CA PHE A 6 -13.13 8.67 -6.55
C PHE A 6 -13.71 10.10 -6.50
N LYS A 7 -14.51 10.51 -7.50
CA LYS A 7 -15.32 11.75 -7.39
C LYS A 7 -16.52 11.64 -6.43
N LYS A 8 -16.77 10.43 -5.91
CA LYS A 8 -17.77 10.16 -4.87
C LYS A 8 -17.07 9.58 -3.66
N ILE A 9 -17.70 9.69 -2.49
CA ILE A 9 -17.24 9.03 -1.29
C ILE A 9 -17.16 7.52 -1.55
N ARG A 10 -16.03 6.91 -1.22
CA ARG A 10 -15.76 5.48 -1.36
C ARG A 10 -15.24 4.92 -0.06
N ILE A 11 -15.60 3.69 0.22
CA ILE A 11 -15.15 2.98 1.42
C ILE A 11 -14.01 2.05 1.00
N LEU A 12 -12.82 2.29 1.57
CA LEU A 12 -11.70 1.36 1.51
C LEU A 12 -11.84 0.35 2.65
N ASP A 13 -11.13 -0.78 2.53
CA ASP A 13 -10.95 -1.71 3.63
C ASP A 13 -10.23 -1.04 4.83
N GLY A 14 -10.21 -1.73 5.95
CA GLY A 14 -9.66 -1.23 7.21
C GLY A 14 -8.27 -1.79 7.54
N GLY A 15 -7.95 -1.79 8.82
CA GLY A 15 -6.68 -2.27 9.35
C GLY A 15 -6.48 -3.77 9.23
N MET A 16 -6.15 -4.27 8.04
CA MET A 16 -5.96 -5.69 7.73
C MET A 16 -5.12 -6.43 8.79
N GLY A 17 -3.99 -5.85 9.20
CA GLY A 17 -3.12 -6.49 10.19
C GLY A 17 -3.77 -6.66 11.56
N GLN A 18 -4.58 -5.70 11.99
CA GLN A 18 -5.32 -5.77 13.27
C GLN A 18 -6.43 -6.81 13.19
N GLU A 19 -7.18 -6.84 12.10
CA GLU A 19 -8.26 -7.81 11.90
C GLU A 19 -7.71 -9.24 11.85
N LEU A 20 -6.61 -9.47 11.13
CA LEU A 20 -5.92 -10.76 11.11
C LEU A 20 -5.50 -11.21 12.52
N LEU A 21 -4.98 -10.30 13.35
CA LEU A 21 -4.64 -10.62 14.74
C LEU A 21 -5.88 -10.97 15.56
N ALA A 22 -6.95 -10.20 15.44
CA ALA A 22 -8.21 -10.47 16.13
C ALA A 22 -8.80 -11.85 15.77
N LYS A 23 -8.58 -12.29 14.53
CA LYS A 23 -8.97 -13.61 14.01
C LYS A 23 -7.97 -14.73 14.33
N GLY A 24 -6.92 -14.43 15.08
CA GLY A 24 -5.96 -15.44 15.59
C GLY A 24 -4.77 -15.70 14.67
N MET A 25 -4.43 -14.75 13.76
CA MET A 25 -3.20 -14.83 12.98
C MET A 25 -1.99 -15.09 13.90
N LYS A 26 -1.18 -16.07 13.55
CA LYS A 26 0.08 -16.34 14.25
C LYS A 26 1.16 -15.42 13.71
N THR A 27 1.78 -14.66 14.60
CA THR A 27 2.87 -13.73 14.25
C THR A 27 4.25 -14.35 14.47
N LYS A 28 5.21 -13.95 13.65
CA LYS A 28 6.62 -14.29 13.80
C LYS A 28 7.46 -13.02 13.61
N GLY A 29 8.27 -12.70 14.60
CA GLY A 29 9.13 -11.50 14.56
C GLY A 29 8.30 -10.22 14.36
N THR A 30 8.81 -9.32 13.55
CA THR A 30 8.17 -8.05 13.18
C THR A 30 7.45 -8.10 11.84
N LEU A 31 7.21 -9.30 11.30
CA LEU A 31 6.57 -9.49 9.98
C LEU A 31 5.10 -9.05 9.95
N TRP A 32 4.44 -8.93 11.12
CA TRP A 32 3.05 -8.46 11.20
C TRP A 32 2.15 -9.17 10.17
N SER A 33 1.37 -8.43 9.39
CA SER A 33 0.47 -8.99 8.37
C SER A 33 1.16 -9.81 7.27
N ALA A 34 2.48 -9.64 7.05
CA ALA A 34 3.22 -10.47 6.11
C ALA A 34 3.22 -11.95 6.50
N ASN A 35 3.02 -12.30 7.80
CA ASN A 35 2.89 -13.70 8.21
C ASN A 35 1.73 -14.40 7.51
N ALA A 36 0.60 -13.71 7.31
CA ALA A 36 -0.55 -14.28 6.62
C ALA A 36 -0.31 -14.52 5.12
N VAL A 37 0.68 -13.86 4.54
CA VAL A 37 1.09 -14.04 3.14
C VAL A 37 2.15 -15.12 3.01
N LEU A 38 3.12 -15.15 3.93
CA LEU A 38 4.29 -16.03 3.88
C LEU A 38 3.97 -17.47 4.33
N ASP A 39 2.98 -17.64 5.19
CA ASP A 39 2.55 -18.95 5.69
C ASP A 39 1.32 -19.46 4.93
N PRO A 40 1.46 -20.50 4.08
CA PRO A 40 0.32 -21.07 3.34
C PRO A 40 -0.85 -21.49 4.22
N ALA A 41 -0.60 -21.89 5.47
CA ALA A 41 -1.66 -22.28 6.40
C ALA A 41 -2.56 -21.10 6.81
N GLN A 42 -2.13 -19.86 6.58
CA GLN A 42 -2.87 -18.64 6.90
C GLN A 42 -3.49 -17.96 5.67
N HIS A 43 -3.27 -18.48 4.45
CA HIS A 43 -3.81 -17.88 3.23
C HIS A 43 -5.34 -17.82 3.24
N GLN A 44 -6.02 -18.85 3.77
CA GLN A 44 -7.48 -18.83 3.84
C GLN A 44 -7.97 -17.76 4.82
N LEU A 45 -7.32 -17.61 5.96
CA LEU A 45 -7.61 -16.55 6.93
C LEU A 45 -7.50 -15.15 6.27
N LEU A 46 -6.46 -14.94 5.46
CA LEU A 46 -6.28 -13.66 4.74
C LEU A 46 -7.40 -13.42 3.72
N VAL A 47 -7.75 -14.45 2.94
CA VAL A 47 -8.87 -14.36 1.98
C VAL A 47 -10.18 -14.06 2.69
N ASP A 48 -10.47 -14.76 3.79
CA ASP A 48 -11.70 -14.56 4.57
C ASP A 48 -11.74 -13.15 5.18
N THR A 49 -10.60 -12.61 5.58
CA THR A 49 -10.53 -11.23 6.11
C THR A 49 -10.80 -10.20 5.02
N HIS A 50 -10.29 -10.37 3.81
CA HIS A 50 -10.67 -9.51 2.67
C HIS A 50 -12.18 -9.62 2.37
N LEU A 51 -12.75 -10.83 2.41
CA LEU A 51 -14.18 -11.04 2.20
C LEU A 51 -15.02 -10.31 3.24
N ASP A 52 -14.63 -10.33 4.51
CA ASP A 52 -15.36 -9.62 5.56
C ASP A 52 -15.39 -8.11 5.34
N PHE A 53 -14.25 -7.50 4.92
CA PHE A 53 -14.24 -6.09 4.54
C PHE A 53 -15.17 -5.81 3.36
N ILE A 54 -15.18 -6.67 2.34
CA ILE A 54 -16.08 -6.54 1.19
C ILE A 54 -17.53 -6.68 1.62
N GLU A 55 -17.85 -7.62 2.51
CA GLU A 55 -19.21 -7.79 3.05
C GLU A 55 -19.64 -6.59 3.90
N ALA A 56 -18.71 -6.01 4.67
CA ALA A 56 -18.94 -4.81 5.44
C ALA A 56 -19.15 -3.55 4.58
N GLY A 57 -18.92 -3.64 3.27
CA GLY A 57 -19.19 -2.55 2.32
C GLY A 57 -17.97 -1.90 1.72
N ALA A 58 -16.77 -2.48 1.86
CA ALA A 58 -15.60 -1.97 1.16
C ALA A 58 -15.76 -2.08 -0.36
N GLU A 59 -15.58 -0.96 -1.05
CA GLU A 59 -15.58 -0.86 -2.51
C GLU A 59 -14.16 -0.97 -3.09
N VAL A 60 -13.16 -0.87 -2.23
CA VAL A 60 -11.72 -1.04 -2.51
C VAL A 60 -11.11 -1.90 -1.42
N ILE A 61 -10.33 -2.91 -1.81
CA ILE A 61 -9.45 -3.65 -0.90
C ILE A 61 -8.00 -3.39 -1.26
N VAL A 62 -7.14 -3.29 -0.25
CA VAL A 62 -5.70 -3.06 -0.43
C VAL A 62 -4.94 -4.38 -0.29
N THR A 63 -4.02 -4.67 -1.20
CA THR A 63 -3.16 -5.86 -1.07
C THR A 63 -2.42 -5.87 0.26
N THR A 64 -2.25 -7.04 0.88
CA THR A 64 -1.58 -7.18 2.19
C THR A 64 -0.06 -7.09 2.04
N THR A 65 0.40 -5.93 1.55
CA THR A 65 1.80 -5.70 1.16
C THR A 65 2.56 -4.70 2.03
N PHE A 66 1.93 -4.16 3.06
CA PHE A 66 2.57 -3.17 3.95
C PHE A 66 3.86 -3.70 4.59
N CYS A 67 3.87 -4.95 5.01
CA CYS A 67 5.02 -5.60 5.65
C CYS A 67 5.80 -6.54 4.72
N THR A 68 5.46 -6.64 3.44
CA THR A 68 6.23 -7.44 2.46
C THR A 68 7.30 -6.61 1.73
N ARG A 69 7.55 -5.37 2.16
CA ARG A 69 8.65 -4.56 1.65
C ARG A 69 10.01 -5.20 1.98
N ARG A 70 10.98 -5.02 1.10
CA ARG A 70 12.28 -5.69 1.16
C ARG A 70 12.99 -5.50 2.51
N GLN A 71 13.01 -4.26 3.04
CA GLN A 71 13.66 -3.99 4.32
C GLN A 71 13.03 -4.78 5.47
N ARG A 72 11.68 -4.82 5.55
CA ARG A 72 10.98 -5.58 6.61
C ARG A 72 11.27 -7.07 6.53
N LEU A 73 11.32 -7.63 5.33
CA LEU A 73 11.67 -9.04 5.12
C LEU A 73 13.13 -9.32 5.48
N ARG A 74 14.06 -8.40 5.13
CA ARG A 74 15.48 -8.49 5.48
C ARG A 74 15.68 -8.53 7.00
N ASP A 75 15.03 -7.65 7.74
CA ASP A 75 15.08 -7.59 9.21
C ASP A 75 14.63 -8.89 9.89
N ASN A 76 13.87 -9.72 9.18
CA ASN A 76 13.37 -11.02 9.66
C ASN A 76 14.05 -12.22 8.97
N GLY A 77 15.11 -12.00 8.18
CA GLY A 77 15.87 -13.06 7.51
C GLY A 77 15.10 -13.76 6.37
N THR A 78 14.07 -13.09 5.83
CA THR A 78 13.17 -13.65 4.80
C THR A 78 13.17 -12.83 3.51
N GLU A 79 14.18 -12.00 3.25
CA GLU A 79 14.28 -11.13 2.06
C GLU A 79 14.15 -11.92 0.75
N TRP A 80 14.66 -13.13 0.71
CA TRP A 80 14.58 -14.03 -0.43
C TRP A 80 13.11 -14.36 -0.85
N GLN A 81 12.14 -14.12 0.01
CA GLN A 81 10.71 -14.30 -0.27
C GLN A 81 10.04 -13.04 -0.83
N PHE A 82 10.76 -11.95 -1.10
CA PHE A 82 10.18 -10.68 -1.50
C PHE A 82 9.27 -10.79 -2.73
N GLU A 83 9.74 -11.46 -3.78
CA GLU A 83 8.94 -11.67 -4.99
C GLU A 83 7.70 -12.53 -4.70
N TYR A 84 7.90 -13.67 -4.03
CA TYR A 84 6.81 -14.57 -3.64
C TYR A 84 5.74 -13.84 -2.81
N ALA A 85 6.16 -13.10 -1.78
CA ALA A 85 5.24 -12.43 -0.87
C ALA A 85 4.36 -11.39 -1.58
N ASN A 86 4.94 -10.58 -2.46
CA ASN A 86 4.18 -9.54 -3.16
C ASN A 86 3.24 -10.13 -4.21
N ARG A 87 3.69 -11.10 -5.01
CA ARG A 87 2.80 -11.81 -5.95
C ARG A 87 1.68 -12.54 -5.23
N LYS A 88 1.99 -13.24 -4.14
CA LYS A 88 1.00 -13.99 -3.35
C LYS A 88 -0.03 -13.07 -2.73
N ALA A 89 0.35 -11.92 -2.19
CA ALA A 89 -0.60 -10.93 -1.69
C ALA A 89 -1.57 -10.46 -2.78
N GLY A 90 -1.07 -10.20 -3.98
CA GLY A 90 -1.91 -9.86 -5.13
C GLY A 90 -2.87 -11.00 -5.52
N GLU A 91 -2.37 -12.23 -5.62
CA GLU A 91 -3.20 -13.42 -5.94
C GLU A 91 -4.33 -13.62 -4.91
N LEU A 92 -4.04 -13.46 -3.62
CA LEU A 92 -5.03 -13.65 -2.55
C LEU A 92 -6.09 -12.55 -2.56
N ALA A 93 -5.73 -11.30 -2.88
CA ALA A 93 -6.69 -10.22 -3.06
C ALA A 93 -7.61 -10.46 -4.28
N VAL A 94 -7.05 -10.92 -5.41
CA VAL A 94 -7.83 -11.31 -6.59
C VAL A 94 -8.78 -12.44 -6.25
N LYS A 95 -8.30 -13.49 -5.56
CA LYS A 95 -9.13 -14.62 -5.11
C LYS A 95 -10.31 -14.14 -4.24
N ALA A 96 -10.07 -13.24 -3.29
CA ALA A 96 -11.13 -12.70 -2.44
C ALA A 96 -12.17 -11.92 -3.26
N ARG A 97 -11.73 -11.07 -4.20
CA ARG A 97 -12.64 -10.36 -5.11
C ARG A 97 -13.50 -11.33 -5.92
N GLU A 98 -12.90 -12.36 -6.52
CA GLU A 98 -13.64 -13.38 -7.29
C GLU A 98 -14.66 -14.13 -6.45
N LEU A 99 -14.28 -14.56 -5.26
CA LEU A 99 -15.18 -15.26 -4.34
C LEU A 99 -16.34 -14.39 -3.83
N SER A 100 -16.12 -13.08 -3.68
CA SER A 100 -17.16 -12.15 -3.24
C SER A 100 -18.29 -11.99 -4.25
N GLY A 101 -18.03 -12.21 -5.54
CA GLY A 101 -18.95 -11.91 -6.64
C GLY A 101 -19.31 -10.42 -6.78
N LYS A 102 -18.66 -9.53 -5.99
CA LYS A 102 -18.90 -8.08 -6.00
C LYS A 102 -17.88 -7.35 -6.88
N GLN A 103 -18.29 -6.20 -7.42
CA GLN A 103 -17.37 -5.34 -8.17
C GLN A 103 -16.60 -4.43 -7.20
N VAL A 104 -15.49 -4.93 -6.65
CA VAL A 104 -14.57 -4.16 -5.83
C VAL A 104 -13.26 -3.93 -6.58
N LEU A 105 -12.62 -2.79 -6.34
CA LEU A 105 -11.29 -2.51 -6.87
C LEU A 105 -10.20 -3.04 -5.93
N ILE A 106 -9.07 -3.43 -6.52
CA ILE A 106 -7.88 -3.84 -5.78
C ILE A 106 -6.83 -2.74 -5.90
N ALA A 107 -6.44 -2.17 -4.78
CA ALA A 107 -5.32 -1.25 -4.68
C ALA A 107 -4.03 -2.00 -4.37
N GLY A 108 -2.97 -1.75 -5.12
CA GLY A 108 -1.63 -2.23 -4.82
C GLY A 108 -1.00 -1.36 -3.74
N GLY A 109 -0.97 -1.81 -2.50
CA GLY A 109 -0.39 -1.06 -1.39
C GLY A 109 1.13 -0.97 -1.50
N LEU A 110 1.64 0.25 -1.59
CA LEU A 110 3.07 0.58 -1.64
C LEU A 110 3.42 1.42 -0.40
N PRO A 111 3.86 0.78 0.69
CA PRO A 111 4.20 1.45 1.95
C PRO A 111 5.57 2.15 1.87
N PRO A 112 5.96 2.93 2.90
CA PRO A 112 7.34 3.40 3.06
C PRO A 112 8.31 2.23 2.94
N GLN A 113 9.33 2.36 2.10
CA GLN A 113 10.20 1.22 1.74
C GLN A 113 11.30 0.95 2.77
N ASP A 114 11.55 1.90 3.69
CA ASP A 114 12.45 1.72 4.83
C ASP A 114 11.67 1.72 6.14
N ARG A 115 11.58 2.83 6.85
CA ARG A 115 10.87 2.95 8.13
C ARG A 115 9.52 3.64 7.96
N THR A 116 8.57 3.23 8.77
CA THR A 116 7.25 3.85 8.82
C THR A 116 7.28 5.04 9.78
N TYR A 117 6.61 6.14 9.42
CA TYR A 117 6.52 7.39 10.21
C TYR A 117 7.83 8.18 10.35
N GLU A 118 8.80 7.87 9.52
CA GLU A 118 10.08 8.59 9.43
C GLU A 118 10.33 8.95 7.95
N ALA A 119 11.05 10.06 7.73
CA ALA A 119 11.49 10.43 6.37
C ALA A 119 12.58 9.46 5.91
N ASP A 120 12.44 8.91 4.71
CA ASP A 120 13.46 8.02 4.13
C ASP A 120 14.70 8.84 3.73
N THR A 121 15.85 8.50 4.32
CA THR A 121 17.13 9.19 4.11
C THR A 121 18.06 8.49 3.11
N ARG A 122 17.66 7.39 2.53
CA ARG A 122 18.44 6.65 1.51
C ARG A 122 18.65 7.50 0.25
N SER A 123 19.44 7.01 -0.69
CA SER A 123 19.63 7.70 -1.97
C SER A 123 18.32 7.79 -2.78
N ASN A 124 18.20 8.80 -3.65
CA ASN A 124 17.02 8.93 -4.52
C ASN A 124 16.80 7.69 -5.38
N ASN A 125 17.89 7.08 -5.84
CA ASN A 125 17.79 5.88 -6.66
C ASN A 125 17.28 4.69 -5.85
N ASP A 126 17.78 4.48 -4.63
CA ASP A 126 17.34 3.36 -3.79
C ASP A 126 15.86 3.48 -3.43
N ILE A 127 15.38 4.69 -3.13
CA ILE A 127 13.96 4.92 -2.84
C ILE A 127 13.14 4.61 -4.09
N ARG A 128 13.47 5.20 -5.24
CA ARG A 128 12.74 5.01 -6.50
C ARG A 128 12.66 3.54 -6.89
N GLU A 129 13.82 2.85 -6.92
CA GLU A 129 13.89 1.45 -7.31
C GLU A 129 13.15 0.53 -6.35
N SER A 130 13.16 0.81 -5.03
CA SER A 130 12.40 0.02 -4.05
C SER A 130 10.90 0.06 -4.31
N PHE A 131 10.34 1.25 -4.62
CA PHE A 131 8.92 1.38 -4.99
C PHE A 131 8.64 0.69 -6.32
N ARG A 132 9.53 0.87 -7.32
CA ARG A 132 9.39 0.25 -8.63
C ARG A 132 9.37 -1.27 -8.55
N GLU A 133 10.31 -1.88 -7.84
CA GLU A 133 10.39 -3.33 -7.68
C GLU A 133 9.09 -3.91 -7.11
N GLN A 134 8.55 -3.32 -6.03
CA GLN A 134 7.32 -3.79 -5.42
C GLN A 134 6.12 -3.57 -6.34
N ALA A 135 6.03 -2.42 -6.97
CA ALA A 135 4.95 -2.09 -7.89
C ALA A 135 4.89 -3.02 -9.10
N MET A 136 6.02 -3.36 -9.71
CA MET A 136 6.10 -4.30 -10.84
C MET A 136 5.58 -5.70 -10.47
N LEU A 137 5.79 -6.14 -9.22
CA LEU A 137 5.28 -7.43 -8.75
C LEU A 137 3.76 -7.43 -8.56
N LEU A 138 3.20 -6.27 -8.22
CA LEU A 138 1.76 -6.09 -7.96
C LEU A 138 0.96 -5.72 -9.20
N GLU A 139 1.60 -5.11 -10.20
CA GLU A 139 0.95 -4.57 -11.40
C GLU A 139 -0.08 -5.51 -12.04
N PRO A 140 0.19 -6.84 -12.20
CA PRO A 140 -0.75 -7.76 -12.85
C PRO A 140 -2.05 -8.00 -12.06
N TYR A 141 -2.08 -7.69 -10.78
CA TYR A 141 -3.17 -8.06 -9.87
C TYR A 141 -4.07 -6.89 -9.48
N VAL A 142 -3.64 -5.64 -9.73
CA VAL A 142 -4.24 -4.45 -9.14
C VAL A 142 -4.86 -3.53 -10.19
N ASP A 143 -5.87 -2.78 -9.78
CA ASP A 143 -6.53 -1.79 -10.63
C ASP A 143 -5.79 -0.44 -10.61
N PHE A 144 -5.17 -0.10 -9.46
CA PHE A 144 -4.37 1.11 -9.25
C PHE A 144 -3.37 0.90 -8.11
N PHE A 145 -2.40 1.82 -7.95
CA PHE A 145 -1.48 1.82 -6.82
C PHE A 145 -1.95 2.74 -5.70
N TYR A 146 -1.70 2.35 -4.47
CA TYR A 146 -1.89 3.15 -3.29
C TYR A 146 -0.55 3.36 -2.58
N LEU A 147 0.04 4.56 -2.74
CA LEU A 147 1.24 4.99 -2.03
C LEU A 147 0.80 5.30 -0.59
N ASP A 148 1.02 4.38 0.34
CA ASP A 148 0.39 4.38 1.66
C ASP A 148 1.31 4.88 2.77
N VAL A 149 0.82 5.82 3.61
CA VAL A 149 1.50 6.30 4.84
C VAL A 149 2.86 6.94 4.58
N LEU A 150 3.05 7.68 3.47
CA LEU A 150 4.33 8.28 3.13
C LEU A 150 4.62 9.51 4.00
N SER A 151 5.91 9.73 4.31
CA SER A 151 6.36 10.61 5.39
C SER A 151 7.13 11.85 4.92
N SER A 152 7.39 12.01 3.62
CA SER A 152 8.05 13.20 3.05
C SER A 152 7.63 13.47 1.61
N ALA A 153 7.63 14.74 1.20
CA ALA A 153 7.40 15.16 -0.18
C ALA A 153 8.41 14.51 -1.14
N ARG A 154 9.68 14.43 -0.71
CA ARG A 154 10.76 13.78 -1.47
C ARG A 154 10.45 12.29 -1.72
N GLU A 155 10.05 11.54 -0.69
CA GLU A 155 9.71 10.12 -0.81
C GLU A 155 8.53 9.91 -1.76
N ILE A 156 7.48 10.71 -1.61
CA ILE A 156 6.28 10.65 -2.44
C ILE A 156 6.63 10.89 -3.92
N ARG A 157 7.41 11.94 -4.21
CA ARG A 157 7.87 12.24 -5.57
C ARG A 157 8.65 11.06 -6.16
N LEU A 158 9.59 10.48 -5.41
CA LEU A 158 10.39 9.35 -5.87
C LEU A 158 9.57 8.07 -6.05
N ALA A 159 8.55 7.85 -5.21
CA ALA A 159 7.59 6.76 -5.39
C ALA A 159 6.79 6.92 -6.69
N VAL A 160 6.28 8.13 -6.98
CA VAL A 160 5.59 8.43 -8.25
C VAL A 160 6.51 8.24 -9.44
N GLU A 161 7.76 8.73 -9.38
CA GLU A 161 8.77 8.50 -10.41
C GLU A 161 9.03 6.98 -10.64
N GLY A 162 9.00 6.17 -9.58
CA GLY A 162 9.21 4.72 -9.66
C GLY A 162 8.10 3.97 -10.39
N ILE A 163 6.87 4.48 -10.34
CA ILE A 163 5.70 3.82 -10.94
C ILE A 163 5.21 4.49 -12.24
N GLN A 164 5.82 5.60 -12.66
CA GLN A 164 5.32 6.51 -13.70
C GLN A 164 5.04 5.86 -15.06
N ASP A 165 5.73 4.79 -15.40
CA ASP A 165 5.64 4.08 -16.70
C ASP A 165 4.83 2.77 -16.62
N LEU A 166 4.28 2.41 -15.45
CA LEU A 166 3.48 1.20 -15.28
C LEU A 166 2.03 1.35 -15.76
N GLY A 167 1.61 2.55 -16.16
CA GLY A 167 0.30 2.80 -16.78
C GLY A 167 -0.91 2.63 -15.85
N LYS A 168 -0.70 2.44 -14.54
CA LYS A 168 -1.78 2.36 -13.55
C LYS A 168 -2.02 3.72 -12.91
N PRO A 169 -3.28 4.10 -12.64
CA PRO A 169 -3.58 5.24 -11.79
C PRO A 169 -3.04 5.04 -10.36
N TYR A 170 -2.96 6.10 -9.58
CA TYR A 170 -2.47 6.02 -8.20
C TYR A 170 -3.16 6.99 -7.25
N LEU A 171 -3.26 6.58 -5.98
CA LEU A 171 -3.60 7.41 -4.81
C LEU A 171 -2.33 7.68 -4.00
N VAL A 172 -2.28 8.84 -3.35
CA VAL A 172 -1.21 9.20 -2.41
C VAL A 172 -1.79 9.32 -1.01
N GLY A 173 -1.36 8.45 -0.09
CA GLY A 173 -1.65 8.51 1.33
C GLY A 173 -0.48 9.12 2.09
N ILE A 174 -0.69 10.28 2.70
CA ILE A 174 0.32 10.98 3.49
C ILE A 174 0.06 10.81 4.98
N HIS A 175 1.14 10.66 5.74
CA HIS A 175 1.09 10.70 7.19
C HIS A 175 1.46 12.10 7.68
N VAL A 176 0.62 12.66 8.56
CA VAL A 176 0.93 13.90 9.29
C VAL A 176 1.11 13.57 10.76
N SER A 177 2.19 14.06 11.36
CA SER A 177 2.55 13.75 12.74
C SER A 177 1.98 14.76 13.73
N GLU A 178 2.17 16.05 13.44
CA GLU A 178 1.65 17.15 14.27
C GLU A 178 1.09 18.26 13.37
N GLY A 179 -0.15 18.65 13.66
CA GLY A 179 -0.85 19.69 12.89
C GLY A 179 -1.00 19.30 11.42
N THR A 180 -0.31 20.02 10.52
CA THR A 180 -0.42 19.86 9.06
C THR A 180 0.91 19.51 8.39
N ARG A 181 1.89 19.00 9.16
CA ARG A 181 3.21 18.67 8.65
C ARG A 181 3.46 17.17 8.66
N LEU A 182 4.17 16.72 7.63
CA LEU A 182 4.68 15.34 7.55
C LEU A 182 5.86 15.17 8.54
N PRO A 183 6.25 13.94 8.88
CA PRO A 183 7.42 13.66 9.74
C PRO A 183 8.74 14.31 9.25
N SER A 184 8.87 14.53 7.96
CA SER A 184 10.00 15.28 7.36
C SER A 184 10.00 16.79 7.67
N GLY A 185 8.88 17.33 8.16
CA GLY A 185 8.62 18.77 8.28
C GLY A 185 7.96 19.41 7.07
N ASP A 186 7.82 18.69 5.96
CA ASP A 186 7.15 19.18 4.75
C ASP A 186 5.68 19.51 5.03
N THR A 187 5.16 20.49 4.31
CA THR A 187 3.73 20.84 4.33
C THR A 187 2.95 20.03 3.30
N ILE A 188 1.64 19.91 3.50
CA ILE A 188 0.75 19.29 2.51
C ILE A 188 0.84 20.03 1.16
N THR A 189 1.00 21.36 1.18
CA THR A 189 1.16 22.17 -0.05
C THR A 189 2.42 21.79 -0.84
N GLU A 190 3.55 21.56 -0.15
CA GLU A 190 4.79 21.09 -0.80
C GLU A 190 4.58 19.73 -1.43
N VAL A 191 3.95 18.80 -0.71
CA VAL A 191 3.60 17.48 -1.27
C VAL A 191 2.76 17.59 -2.54
N VAL A 192 1.69 18.39 -2.50
CA VAL A 192 0.80 18.58 -3.66
C VAL A 192 1.58 19.13 -4.86
N ASN A 193 2.40 20.14 -4.65
CA ASN A 193 3.21 20.74 -5.71
C ASN A 193 4.22 19.74 -6.30
N ASP A 194 4.91 18.99 -5.44
CA ASP A 194 5.87 17.98 -5.88
C ASP A 194 5.20 16.86 -6.68
N VAL A 195 4.06 16.33 -6.20
CA VAL A 195 3.33 15.26 -6.90
C VAL A 195 2.80 15.73 -8.26
N LEU A 196 2.21 16.92 -8.32
CA LEU A 196 1.69 17.48 -9.58
C LEU A 196 2.81 17.86 -10.55
N GLY A 197 4.02 18.10 -10.06
CA GLY A 197 5.20 18.43 -10.86
C GLY A 197 5.90 17.22 -11.51
N VAL A 198 5.56 15.98 -11.10
CA VAL A 198 6.20 14.78 -11.68
C VAL A 198 5.63 14.50 -13.07
N PRO A 199 6.46 14.48 -14.12
CA PRO A 199 6.02 14.02 -15.44
C PRO A 199 5.70 12.53 -15.36
N THR A 200 4.45 12.17 -15.57
CA THR A 200 4.01 10.77 -15.50
C THR A 200 2.87 10.51 -16.49
N SER A 201 2.83 9.31 -17.08
CA SER A 201 1.69 8.81 -17.82
C SER A 201 0.59 8.25 -16.92
N SER A 202 0.90 8.01 -15.65
CA SER A 202 -0.03 7.51 -14.63
C SER A 202 -0.88 8.65 -14.08
N GLN A 203 -2.17 8.39 -13.86
CA GLN A 203 -3.10 9.40 -13.39
C GLN A 203 -3.18 9.43 -11.86
N LEU A 204 -2.96 10.60 -11.26
CA LEU A 204 -3.26 10.84 -9.85
C LEU A 204 -4.79 10.82 -9.64
N LEU A 205 -5.28 9.95 -8.77
CA LEU A 205 -6.69 9.82 -8.41
C LEU A 205 -7.08 10.73 -7.23
N GLY A 206 -6.13 11.01 -6.34
CA GLY A 206 -6.32 11.85 -5.17
C GLY A 206 -5.18 11.76 -4.16
N ILE A 207 -5.25 12.63 -3.17
CA ILE A 207 -4.36 12.64 -2.00
C ILE A 207 -5.23 12.47 -0.76
N MET A 208 -4.81 11.63 0.17
CA MET A 208 -5.55 11.31 1.38
C MET A 208 -4.63 11.27 2.61
N LEU A 209 -5.20 11.39 3.79
CA LEU A 209 -4.49 11.24 5.05
C LEU A 209 -4.51 9.77 5.48
N SER A 210 -3.37 9.23 5.87
CA SER A 210 -3.20 7.83 6.30
C SER A 210 -2.64 7.76 7.71
N CYS A 211 -3.24 6.91 8.56
CA CYS A 211 -2.79 6.65 9.92
C CYS A 211 -2.63 7.93 10.77
N VAL A 212 -3.58 8.84 10.67
CA VAL A 212 -3.61 10.09 11.44
C VAL A 212 -4.71 10.07 12.49
N SER A 213 -4.53 10.80 13.59
CA SER A 213 -5.58 11.02 14.57
C SER A 213 -6.73 11.84 13.96
N PRO A 214 -7.98 11.57 14.31
CA PRO A 214 -9.11 12.39 13.90
C PRO A 214 -9.22 13.73 14.65
N GLU A 215 -8.32 14.00 15.61
CA GLU A 215 -8.27 15.23 16.42
C GLU A 215 -7.55 16.37 15.73
#